data_032550d83d26e1d2bd9e42e5f099f8fb
#
_entry.id   032550d83d26e1d2bd9e42e5f099f8fb
#
_cell.length_a   1.000
_cell.length_b   1.000
_cell.length_c   1.000
_cell.angle_alpha   90.00
_cell.angle_beta   90.00
_cell.angle_gamma   90.00
#
_symmetry.space_group_name_H-M   'P 1'
#
loop_
_entity.id
_entity.type
_entity.pdbx_description
1 polymer ?
#
loop_
_entity_poly.entity_id
_entity_poly.type
_entity_poly.pdbx_seq_one_letter_code
_entity_poly.pdbx_strand_id
1 'polypeptide(L)'
;MLKIKNTLTKETKYLLIVGMLFLAGSNIASVFLNVYLVRLTNSIFIILFQNILNYVSLLIAFIIGTKFISKINLVTFLKTGIFSMIAYYLLILSLKEQAQLFLIPLGIFNGIGQGFYYFSFNLLTGQLVKESEQGRFFSYQQTFSYLFGIIMPSLSGYIISIYTKLTGYYILFFISALLLIIGIYMSIFIKGLTLNQNIRLLEVLKLKGNINFKSDKKLTKTVEIGII
;
A
#
# COMPACT_ATOMS: atom_id res chain seq x y z
N MET A 1 23.57 -17.25 27.66
CA MET A 1 22.75 -17.59 26.49
C MET A 1 21.38 -16.95 26.64
N LEU A 2 21.18 -15.72 26.10
CA LEU A 2 19.89 -15.03 26.16
C LEU A 2 18.92 -15.76 25.22
N LYS A 3 17.92 -16.43 25.78
CA LYS A 3 16.75 -16.94 25.04
C LYS A 3 15.99 -15.71 24.50
N ILE A 4 16.38 -15.21 23.34
CA ILE A 4 15.62 -14.19 22.62
C ILE A 4 14.28 -14.85 22.27
N LYS A 5 13.24 -14.43 22.97
CA LYS A 5 11.85 -14.85 22.70
C LYS A 5 11.47 -14.34 21.32
N ASN A 6 11.65 -15.19 20.34
CA ASN A 6 11.76 -14.89 18.90
C ASN A 6 10.38 -14.71 18.22
N THR A 7 9.40 -14.10 18.87
CA THR A 7 8.04 -13.96 18.32
C THR A 7 7.66 -12.49 18.20
N LEU A 8 7.25 -12.10 17.00
CA LEU A 8 6.65 -10.78 16.74
C LEU A 8 5.55 -10.48 17.75
N THR A 9 5.42 -9.22 18.17
CA THR A 9 4.31 -8.80 19.05
C THR A 9 2.97 -9.05 18.37
N LYS A 10 1.90 -9.12 19.16
CA LYS A 10 0.55 -9.37 18.62
C LYS A 10 0.14 -8.29 17.60
N GLU A 11 0.43 -7.04 17.90
CA GLU A 11 0.11 -5.90 17.02
C GLU A 11 0.94 -5.92 15.73
N THR A 12 2.24 -6.24 15.83
CA THR A 12 3.13 -6.41 14.67
C THR A 12 2.64 -7.53 13.74
N LYS A 13 2.12 -8.64 14.31
CA LYS A 13 1.53 -9.72 13.52
C LYS A 13 0.29 -9.26 12.76
N TYR A 14 -0.62 -8.52 13.41
CA TYR A 14 -1.80 -7.98 12.72
C TYR A 14 -1.41 -7.00 11.62
N LEU A 15 -0.44 -6.12 11.86
CA LEU A 15 0.08 -5.22 10.83
C LEU A 15 0.64 -6.00 9.63
N LEU A 16 1.40 -7.07 9.88
CA LEU A 16 1.93 -7.94 8.83
C LEU A 16 0.80 -8.61 8.04
N ILE A 17 -0.23 -9.14 8.70
CA ILE A 17 -1.40 -9.76 8.06
C ILE A 17 -2.14 -8.74 7.18
N VAL A 18 -2.36 -7.53 7.68
CA VAL A 18 -2.98 -6.44 6.90
C VAL A 18 -2.14 -6.13 5.66
N GLY A 19 -0.81 -6.07 5.82
CA GLY A 19 0.12 -5.90 4.71
C GLY A 19 0.03 -7.00 3.66
N MET A 20 -0.03 -8.26 4.10
CA MET A 20 -0.20 -9.42 3.20
C MET A 20 -1.53 -9.39 2.45
N LEU A 21 -2.63 -9.10 3.13
CA LEU A 21 -3.96 -9.02 2.52
C LEU A 21 -4.05 -7.87 1.50
N PHE A 22 -3.44 -6.73 1.81
CA PHE A 22 -3.37 -5.62 0.88
C PHE A 22 -2.54 -5.97 -0.36
N LEU A 23 -1.36 -6.58 -0.19
CA LEU A 23 -0.52 -7.03 -1.30
C LEU A 23 -1.22 -8.09 -2.15
N ALA A 24 -1.87 -9.08 -1.53
CA ALA A 24 -2.60 -10.11 -2.25
C ALA A 24 -3.75 -9.50 -3.06
N GLY A 25 -4.60 -8.68 -2.42
CA GLY A 25 -5.73 -8.03 -3.08
C GLY A 25 -5.31 -7.08 -4.20
N SER A 26 -4.23 -6.32 -4.01
CA SER A 26 -3.72 -5.42 -5.03
C SER A 26 -3.09 -6.19 -6.20
N ASN A 27 -2.27 -7.22 -5.95
CA ASN A 27 -1.58 -7.97 -7.00
C ASN A 27 -2.53 -8.81 -7.87
N ILE A 28 -3.64 -9.30 -7.32
CA ILE A 28 -4.65 -10.06 -8.09
C ILE A 28 -5.23 -9.20 -9.22
N ALA A 29 -5.50 -7.92 -8.95
CA ALA A 29 -6.19 -7.06 -9.90
C ALA A 29 -5.25 -6.17 -10.73
N SER A 30 -4.10 -5.73 -10.17
CA SER A 30 -3.27 -4.66 -10.74
C SER A 30 -2.78 -4.93 -12.15
N VAL A 31 -2.27 -6.14 -12.41
CA VAL A 31 -1.72 -6.50 -13.73
C VAL A 31 -2.83 -6.49 -14.79
N PHE A 32 -3.98 -7.07 -14.46
CA PHE A 32 -5.08 -7.24 -15.40
C PHE A 32 -6.02 -6.03 -15.49
N LEU A 33 -5.90 -5.09 -14.57
CA LEU A 33 -6.61 -3.82 -14.64
C LEU A 33 -6.25 -3.04 -15.92
N ASN A 34 -4.96 -2.92 -16.21
CA ASN A 34 -4.49 -2.26 -17.41
C ASN A 34 -5.00 -2.99 -18.67
N VAL A 35 -4.96 -4.33 -18.66
CA VAL A 35 -5.49 -5.13 -19.79
C VAL A 35 -6.99 -4.96 -19.94
N TYR A 36 -7.75 -4.90 -18.84
CA TYR A 36 -9.18 -4.61 -18.83
C TYR A 36 -9.48 -3.24 -19.45
N LEU A 37 -8.75 -2.21 -19.04
CA LEU A 37 -8.91 -0.85 -19.59
C LEU A 37 -8.53 -0.78 -21.07
N VAL A 38 -7.47 -1.49 -21.51
CA VAL A 38 -7.14 -1.59 -22.95
C VAL A 38 -8.31 -2.19 -23.72
N ARG A 39 -8.88 -3.28 -23.23
CA ARG A 39 -10.02 -3.93 -23.89
C ARG A 39 -11.26 -3.06 -23.98
N LEU A 40 -11.45 -2.15 -23.02
CA LEU A 40 -12.58 -1.22 -23.03
C LEU A 40 -12.36 -0.03 -23.97
N THR A 41 -11.15 0.50 -23.99
CA THR A 41 -10.87 1.80 -24.63
C THR A 41 -10.15 1.68 -25.98
N ASN A 42 -9.57 0.52 -26.26
CA ASN A 42 -8.67 0.27 -27.39
C ASN A 42 -7.53 1.30 -27.49
N SER A 43 -7.12 1.91 -26.38
CA SER A 43 -6.13 2.98 -26.35
C SER A 43 -5.10 2.79 -25.24
N ILE A 44 -3.84 2.69 -25.61
CA ILE A 44 -2.71 2.64 -24.66
C ILE A 44 -2.51 4.00 -23.98
N PHE A 45 -2.78 5.11 -24.67
CA PHE A 45 -2.65 6.46 -24.10
C PHE A 45 -3.55 6.66 -22.88
N ILE A 46 -4.77 6.14 -22.93
CA ILE A 46 -5.71 6.24 -21.81
C ILE A 46 -5.16 5.53 -20.57
N ILE A 47 -4.48 4.39 -20.73
CA ILE A 47 -3.86 3.67 -19.62
C ILE A 47 -2.69 4.43 -19.05
N LEU A 48 -1.82 4.98 -19.90
CA LEU A 48 -0.71 5.80 -19.44
C LEU A 48 -1.23 7.02 -18.66
N PHE A 49 -2.27 7.67 -19.16
CA PHE A 49 -2.91 8.77 -18.46
C PHE A 49 -3.51 8.35 -17.10
N GLN A 50 -4.21 7.24 -17.07
CA GLN A 50 -4.74 6.65 -15.83
C GLN A 50 -3.64 6.36 -14.80
N ASN A 51 -2.53 5.78 -15.23
CA ASN A 51 -1.40 5.50 -14.37
C ASN A 51 -0.73 6.79 -13.84
N ILE A 52 -0.60 7.83 -14.68
CA ILE A 52 -0.11 9.14 -14.26
C ILE A 52 -1.02 9.73 -13.18
N LEU A 53 -2.34 9.72 -13.39
CA LEU A 53 -3.31 10.19 -12.40
C LEU A 53 -3.20 9.43 -11.08
N ASN A 54 -3.03 8.11 -11.15
CA ASN A 54 -2.82 7.27 -9.98
C ASN A 54 -1.58 7.70 -9.18
N TYR A 55 -0.42 7.83 -9.84
CA TYR A 55 0.81 8.21 -9.15
C TYR A 55 0.79 9.65 -8.62
N VAL A 56 0.22 10.59 -9.37
CA VAL A 56 0.04 11.98 -8.90
C VAL A 56 -0.87 12.02 -7.67
N SER A 57 -1.98 11.30 -7.70
CA SER A 57 -2.91 11.22 -6.56
C SER A 57 -2.29 10.53 -5.36
N LEU A 58 -1.44 9.52 -5.57
CA LEU A 58 -0.66 8.87 -4.52
C LEU A 58 0.28 9.87 -3.83
N LEU A 59 1.02 10.67 -4.59
CA LEU A 59 1.90 11.71 -4.04
C LEU A 59 1.11 12.76 -3.26
N ILE A 60 -0.03 13.20 -3.78
CA ILE A 60 -0.93 14.14 -3.08
C ILE A 60 -1.41 13.54 -1.76
N ALA A 61 -1.79 12.26 -1.74
CA ALA A 61 -2.20 11.57 -0.52
C ALA A 61 -1.08 11.51 0.53
N PHE A 62 0.18 11.31 0.11
CA PHE A 62 1.34 11.39 1.02
C PHE A 62 1.49 12.79 1.61
N ILE A 63 1.38 13.86 0.81
CA ILE A 63 1.47 15.24 1.28
C ILE A 63 0.35 15.54 2.27
N ILE A 64 -0.88 15.12 1.96
CA ILE A 64 -2.03 15.26 2.88
C ILE A 64 -1.76 14.49 4.17
N GLY A 65 -1.29 13.26 4.08
CA GLY A 65 -0.94 12.42 5.22
C GLY A 65 0.06 13.10 6.16
N THR A 66 1.15 13.66 5.63
CA THR A 66 2.14 14.39 6.42
C THR A 66 1.57 15.62 7.11
N LYS A 67 0.67 16.36 6.44
CA LYS A 67 0.05 17.57 6.99
C LYS A 67 -0.91 17.27 8.15
N PHE A 68 -1.59 16.13 8.09
CA PHE A 68 -2.60 15.75 9.08
C PHE A 68 -2.14 14.69 10.08
N ILE A 69 -0.88 14.25 10.04
CA ILE A 69 -0.33 13.20 10.89
C ILE A 69 -0.48 13.48 12.40
N SER A 70 -0.40 14.75 12.81
CA SER A 70 -0.56 15.15 14.21
C SER A 70 -2.00 15.15 14.70
N LYS A 71 -2.98 15.11 13.79
CA LYS A 71 -4.41 15.24 14.09
C LYS A 71 -5.18 13.93 13.95
N ILE A 72 -4.70 13.03 13.11
CA ILE A 72 -5.40 11.80 12.74
C ILE A 72 -4.55 10.59 13.11
N ASN A 73 -5.16 9.57 13.70
CA ASN A 73 -4.51 8.31 14.02
C ASN A 73 -4.05 7.59 12.74
N LEU A 74 -2.82 7.07 12.74
CA LEU A 74 -2.26 6.34 11.61
C LEU A 74 -3.10 5.13 11.18
N VAL A 75 -3.74 4.43 12.13
CA VAL A 75 -4.66 3.32 11.80
C VAL A 75 -5.89 3.82 11.05
N THR A 76 -6.34 5.05 11.34
CA THR A 76 -7.44 5.67 10.57
C THR A 76 -7.01 5.93 9.14
N PHE A 77 -5.81 6.49 8.90
CA PHE A 77 -5.26 6.62 7.55
C PHE A 77 -5.14 5.29 6.83
N LEU A 78 -4.66 4.24 7.53
CA LEU A 78 -4.56 2.89 6.99
C LEU A 78 -5.93 2.38 6.52
N LYS A 79 -6.94 2.49 7.37
CA LYS A 79 -8.31 2.09 7.06
C LYS A 79 -8.90 2.89 5.91
N THR A 80 -8.69 4.21 5.91
CA THR A 80 -9.17 5.09 4.82
C THR A 80 -8.51 4.70 3.49
N GLY A 81 -7.21 4.39 3.49
CA GLY A 81 -6.51 3.91 2.30
C GLY A 81 -7.09 2.61 1.77
N ILE A 82 -7.27 1.61 2.63
CA ILE A 82 -7.85 0.32 2.24
C ILE A 82 -9.31 0.49 1.78
N PHE A 83 -10.10 1.32 2.49
CA PHE A 83 -11.49 1.60 2.11
C PHE A 83 -11.59 2.26 0.74
N SER A 84 -10.71 3.23 0.44
CA SER A 84 -10.64 3.86 -0.87
C SER A 84 -10.35 2.83 -1.99
N MET A 85 -9.47 1.86 -1.74
CA MET A 85 -9.19 0.78 -2.67
C MET A 85 -10.38 -0.16 -2.86
N ILE A 86 -11.11 -0.48 -1.79
CA ILE A 86 -12.36 -1.26 -1.88
C ILE A 86 -13.38 -0.50 -2.73
N ALA A 87 -13.60 0.78 -2.43
CA ALA A 87 -14.52 1.63 -3.17
C ALA A 87 -14.14 1.68 -4.67
N TYR A 88 -12.86 1.78 -4.97
CA TYR A 88 -12.35 1.73 -6.33
C TYR A 88 -12.74 0.44 -7.06
N TYR A 89 -12.51 -0.75 -6.47
CA TYR A 89 -12.87 -2.01 -7.10
C TYR A 89 -14.39 -2.19 -7.22
N LEU A 90 -15.15 -1.76 -6.22
CA LEU A 90 -16.62 -1.81 -6.27
C LEU A 90 -17.19 -0.85 -7.33
N LEU A 91 -16.58 0.32 -7.51
CA LEU A 91 -16.96 1.24 -8.58
C LEU A 91 -16.71 0.62 -9.95
N ILE A 92 -15.57 -0.02 -10.18
CA ILE A 92 -15.30 -0.71 -11.44
C ILE A 92 -16.34 -1.82 -11.68
N LEU A 93 -16.66 -2.60 -10.64
CA LEU A 93 -17.67 -3.66 -10.74
C LEU A 93 -19.07 -3.13 -11.04
N SER A 94 -19.44 -1.98 -10.50
CA SER A 94 -20.73 -1.33 -10.74
C SER A 94 -20.81 -0.71 -12.12
N LEU A 95 -19.74 -0.04 -12.55
CA LEU A 95 -19.68 0.66 -13.83
C LEU A 95 -19.47 -0.30 -15.02
N LYS A 96 -18.82 -1.44 -14.80
CA LYS A 96 -18.50 -2.40 -15.85
C LYS A 96 -17.90 -1.72 -17.09
N GLU A 97 -18.50 -1.90 -18.24
CA GLU A 97 -18.05 -1.32 -19.51
C GLU A 97 -18.07 0.22 -19.50
N GLN A 98 -18.91 0.84 -18.67
CA GLN A 98 -18.96 2.30 -18.52
C GLN A 98 -17.77 2.87 -17.72
N ALA A 99 -16.93 2.02 -17.11
CA ALA A 99 -15.74 2.45 -16.37
C ALA A 99 -14.79 3.34 -17.20
N GLN A 100 -14.79 3.16 -18.52
CA GLN A 100 -14.04 4.02 -19.45
C GLN A 100 -14.42 5.51 -19.39
N LEU A 101 -15.65 5.85 -18.99
CA LEU A 101 -16.13 7.23 -18.87
C LEU A 101 -15.67 7.88 -17.54
N PHE A 102 -15.23 7.08 -16.58
CA PHE A 102 -14.90 7.50 -15.23
C PHE A 102 -13.42 7.28 -14.87
N LEU A 103 -12.54 7.26 -15.88
CA LEU A 103 -11.11 6.98 -15.68
C LEU A 103 -10.44 7.98 -14.73
N ILE A 104 -10.80 9.27 -14.82
CA ILE A 104 -10.23 10.31 -13.95
C ILE A 104 -10.55 10.04 -12.48
N PRO A 105 -11.82 9.96 -12.05
CA PRO A 105 -12.11 9.66 -10.65
C PRO A 105 -11.57 8.29 -10.23
N LEU A 106 -11.61 7.28 -11.08
CA LEU A 106 -11.06 5.97 -10.77
C LEU A 106 -9.54 6.03 -10.49
N GLY A 107 -8.78 6.76 -11.31
CA GLY A 107 -7.34 6.95 -11.07
C GLY A 107 -7.05 7.69 -9.78
N ILE A 108 -7.84 8.71 -9.46
CA ILE A 108 -7.72 9.46 -8.21
C ILE A 108 -8.03 8.57 -7.00
N PHE A 109 -9.12 7.83 -7.01
CA PHE A 109 -9.48 6.93 -5.91
C PHE A 109 -8.41 5.86 -5.66
N ASN A 110 -7.91 5.25 -6.72
CA ASN A 110 -6.84 4.27 -6.64
C ASN A 110 -5.57 4.87 -6.04
N GLY A 111 -5.12 6.04 -6.53
CA GLY A 111 -3.92 6.71 -6.05
C GLY A 111 -4.04 7.16 -4.60
N ILE A 112 -5.16 7.78 -4.21
CA ILE A 112 -5.41 8.18 -2.81
C ILE A 112 -5.41 6.95 -1.90
N GLY A 113 -6.06 5.86 -2.31
CA GLY A 113 -6.10 4.62 -1.55
C GLY A 113 -4.72 4.05 -1.28
N GLN A 114 -3.91 3.90 -2.32
CA GLN A 114 -2.53 3.44 -2.20
C GLN A 114 -1.67 4.40 -1.38
N GLY A 115 -1.79 5.71 -1.61
CA GLY A 115 -1.01 6.72 -0.92
C GLY A 115 -1.25 6.73 0.58
N PHE A 116 -2.49 6.75 1.04
CA PHE A 116 -2.82 6.68 2.47
C PHE A 116 -2.42 5.35 3.09
N TYR A 117 -2.59 4.24 2.37
CA TYR A 117 -2.15 2.94 2.84
C TYR A 117 -0.64 2.91 3.04
N TYR A 118 0.18 3.20 2.02
CA TYR A 118 1.63 3.11 2.13
C TYR A 118 2.20 4.13 3.13
N PHE A 119 1.66 5.36 3.15
CA PHE A 119 2.03 6.36 4.15
C PHE A 119 1.86 5.84 5.58
N SER A 120 0.65 5.37 5.90
CA SER A 120 0.34 4.91 7.24
C SER A 120 1.01 3.58 7.59
N PHE A 121 1.10 2.64 6.66
CA PHE A 121 1.73 1.35 6.87
C PHE A 121 3.22 1.49 7.21
N ASN A 122 3.96 2.33 6.48
CA ASN A 122 5.37 2.58 6.74
C ASN A 122 5.59 3.22 8.12
N LEU A 123 4.77 4.19 8.48
CA LEU A 123 4.87 4.83 9.81
C LEU A 123 4.47 3.90 10.95
N LEU A 124 3.41 3.11 10.78
CA LEU A 124 3.01 2.09 11.76
C LEU A 124 4.09 1.01 11.91
N THR A 125 4.75 0.62 10.83
CA THR A 125 5.88 -0.30 10.88
C THR A 125 7.01 0.28 11.74
N GLY A 126 7.37 1.54 11.53
CA GLY A 126 8.38 2.23 12.34
C GLY A 126 8.00 2.36 13.82
N GLN A 127 6.70 2.46 14.14
CA GLN A 127 6.23 2.61 15.52
C GLN A 127 6.04 1.28 16.27
N LEU A 128 5.50 0.27 15.60
CA LEU A 128 5.07 -0.99 16.24
C LEU A 128 6.14 -2.07 16.19
N VAL A 129 7.04 -2.03 15.21
CA VAL A 129 8.06 -3.05 15.03
C VAL A 129 9.33 -2.65 15.78
N LYS A 130 9.67 -3.39 16.84
CA LYS A 130 10.89 -3.18 17.59
C LYS A 130 12.12 -3.35 16.71
N GLU A 131 13.19 -2.62 16.96
CA GLU A 131 14.44 -2.70 16.19
C GLU A 131 14.96 -4.14 16.08
N SER A 132 14.88 -4.93 17.17
CA SER A 132 15.28 -6.34 17.19
C SER A 132 14.39 -7.27 16.34
N GLU A 133 13.22 -6.80 15.92
CA GLU A 133 12.22 -7.57 15.14
C GLU A 133 12.13 -7.09 13.69
N GLN A 134 12.69 -5.92 13.37
CA GLN A 134 12.58 -5.28 12.04
C GLN A 134 13.07 -6.19 10.91
N GLY A 135 14.26 -6.77 11.06
CA GLY A 135 14.82 -7.65 10.04
C GLY A 135 13.89 -8.81 9.70
N ARG A 136 13.24 -9.40 10.73
CA ARG A 136 12.28 -10.49 10.53
C ARG A 136 10.98 -10.02 9.92
N PHE A 137 10.44 -8.89 10.38
CA PHE A 137 9.22 -8.30 9.83
C PHE A 137 9.37 -8.02 8.34
N PHE A 138 10.45 -7.33 7.95
CA PHE A 138 10.73 -7.02 6.55
C PHE A 138 11.01 -8.27 5.72
N SER A 139 11.69 -9.28 6.29
CA SER A 139 11.90 -10.55 5.58
C SER A 139 10.57 -11.24 5.25
N TYR A 140 9.64 -11.31 6.20
CA TYR A 140 8.30 -11.86 5.92
C TYR A 140 7.55 -11.01 4.91
N GLN A 141 7.51 -9.69 5.10
CA GLN A 141 6.83 -8.79 4.16
C GLN A 141 7.37 -8.95 2.74
N GLN A 142 8.68 -8.98 2.57
CA GLN A 142 9.32 -9.11 1.27
C GLN A 142 9.08 -10.50 0.64
N THR A 143 9.19 -11.56 1.44
CA THR A 143 8.90 -12.92 0.97
C THR A 143 7.48 -13.04 0.44
N PHE A 144 6.49 -12.54 1.19
CA PHE A 144 5.09 -12.56 0.73
C PHE A 144 4.84 -11.63 -0.45
N SER A 145 5.53 -10.48 -0.51
CA SER A 145 5.47 -9.59 -1.67
C SER A 145 5.90 -10.30 -2.95
N TYR A 146 7.02 -10.99 -2.92
CA TYR A 146 7.51 -11.76 -4.08
C TYR A 146 6.61 -12.96 -4.40
N LEU A 147 6.18 -13.73 -3.40
CA LEU A 147 5.26 -14.84 -3.61
C LEU A 147 3.96 -14.39 -4.27
N PHE A 148 3.34 -13.33 -3.74
CA PHE A 148 2.10 -12.80 -4.32
C PHE A 148 2.34 -12.13 -5.68
N GLY A 149 3.51 -11.52 -5.91
CA GLY A 149 3.88 -10.96 -7.20
C GLY A 149 3.98 -12.03 -8.30
N ILE A 150 4.30 -13.28 -7.96
CA ILE A 150 4.37 -14.40 -8.91
C ILE A 150 3.05 -15.17 -8.98
N ILE A 151 2.49 -15.54 -7.83
CA ILE A 151 1.33 -16.43 -7.76
C ILE A 151 0.04 -15.72 -8.21
N MET A 152 -0.18 -14.47 -7.75
CA MET A 152 -1.44 -13.78 -8.01
C MET A 152 -1.66 -13.46 -9.49
N PRO A 153 -0.70 -12.96 -10.27
CA PRO A 153 -0.87 -12.80 -11.72
C PRO A 153 -1.14 -14.11 -12.44
N SER A 154 -0.47 -15.20 -12.04
CA SER A 154 -0.68 -16.52 -12.66
C SER A 154 -2.09 -17.03 -12.41
N LEU A 155 -2.59 -16.96 -11.17
CA LEU A 155 -3.96 -17.31 -10.83
C LEU A 155 -4.97 -16.42 -11.55
N SER A 156 -4.70 -15.12 -11.64
CA SER A 156 -5.56 -14.16 -12.33
C SER A 156 -5.67 -14.46 -13.81
N GLY A 157 -4.54 -14.76 -14.47
CA GLY A 157 -4.51 -15.18 -15.87
C GLY A 157 -5.31 -16.45 -16.11
N TYR A 158 -5.19 -17.43 -15.20
CA TYR A 158 -5.97 -18.67 -15.25
C TYR A 158 -7.48 -18.40 -15.13
N ILE A 159 -7.90 -17.58 -14.14
CA ILE A 159 -9.31 -17.21 -13.99
C ILE A 159 -9.83 -16.53 -15.26
N ILE A 160 -9.09 -15.56 -15.82
CA ILE A 160 -9.52 -14.88 -17.05
C ILE A 160 -9.62 -15.84 -18.24
N SER A 161 -8.76 -16.86 -18.32
CA SER A 161 -8.78 -17.83 -19.43
C SER A 161 -10.00 -18.76 -19.41
N ILE A 162 -10.55 -19.04 -18.22
CA ILE A 162 -11.74 -19.92 -18.08
C ILE A 162 -13.03 -19.17 -18.44
N TYR A 163 -13.09 -17.87 -18.12
CA TYR A 163 -14.31 -17.09 -18.29
C TYR A 163 -14.29 -16.31 -19.61
N THR A 164 -15.43 -16.31 -20.29
CA THR A 164 -15.59 -15.57 -21.55
C THR A 164 -15.73 -14.05 -21.31
N LYS A 165 -15.38 -13.26 -22.30
CA LYS A 165 -15.52 -11.79 -22.31
C LYS A 165 -14.81 -11.11 -21.11
N LEU A 166 -15.51 -10.25 -20.38
CA LEU A 166 -14.98 -9.47 -19.26
C LEU A 166 -15.30 -10.08 -17.88
N THR A 167 -16.01 -11.22 -17.83
CA THR A 167 -16.46 -11.83 -16.57
C THR A 167 -15.29 -12.20 -15.66
N GLY A 168 -14.20 -12.73 -16.22
CA GLY A 168 -13.00 -13.06 -15.46
C GLY A 168 -12.41 -11.86 -14.72
N TYR A 169 -12.41 -10.68 -15.33
CA TYR A 169 -11.93 -9.44 -14.69
C TYR A 169 -12.82 -9.02 -13.52
N TYR A 170 -14.14 -9.15 -13.67
CA TYR A 170 -15.07 -8.82 -12.58
C TYR A 170 -14.87 -9.74 -11.37
N ILE A 171 -14.60 -11.02 -11.59
CA ILE A 171 -14.26 -11.97 -10.53
C ILE A 171 -12.99 -11.54 -9.80
N LEU A 172 -11.95 -11.12 -10.54
CA LEU A 172 -10.71 -10.64 -9.92
C LEU A 172 -10.92 -9.40 -9.05
N PHE A 173 -11.66 -8.41 -9.55
CA PHE A 173 -11.97 -7.19 -8.79
C PHE A 173 -12.81 -7.50 -7.55
N PHE A 174 -13.74 -8.45 -7.64
CA PHE A 174 -14.53 -8.91 -6.51
C PHE A 174 -13.66 -9.59 -5.45
N ILE A 175 -12.78 -10.52 -5.85
CA ILE A 175 -11.84 -11.19 -4.93
C ILE A 175 -10.90 -10.16 -4.27
N SER A 176 -10.40 -9.19 -5.04
CA SER A 176 -9.57 -8.11 -4.51
C SER A 176 -10.29 -7.30 -3.45
N ALA A 177 -11.55 -6.92 -3.70
CA ALA A 177 -12.37 -6.20 -2.72
C ALA A 177 -12.60 -7.04 -1.45
N LEU A 178 -12.87 -8.34 -1.56
CA LEU A 178 -13.05 -9.23 -0.41
C LEU A 178 -11.78 -9.33 0.44
N LEU A 179 -10.60 -9.51 -0.17
CA LEU A 179 -9.33 -9.55 0.55
C LEU A 179 -9.06 -8.25 1.31
N LEU A 180 -9.38 -7.11 0.70
CA LEU A 180 -9.23 -5.80 1.33
C LEU A 180 -10.24 -5.59 2.47
N ILE A 181 -11.46 -6.09 2.35
CA ILE A 181 -12.46 -6.07 3.44
C ILE A 181 -11.95 -6.87 4.65
N ILE A 182 -11.38 -8.05 4.41
CA ILE A 182 -10.74 -8.84 5.48
C ILE A 182 -9.56 -8.03 6.08
N GLY A 183 -8.80 -7.32 5.24
CA GLY A 183 -7.72 -6.42 5.67
C GLY A 183 -8.20 -5.31 6.61
N ILE A 184 -9.31 -4.63 6.31
CA ILE A 184 -9.92 -3.64 7.21
C ILE A 184 -10.33 -4.29 8.53
N TYR A 185 -10.97 -5.45 8.48
CA TYR A 185 -11.36 -6.16 9.70
C TYR A 185 -10.15 -6.48 10.57
N MET A 186 -9.06 -7.02 10.00
CA MET A 186 -7.82 -7.28 10.75
C MET A 186 -7.17 -6.01 11.29
N SER A 187 -7.34 -4.86 10.64
CA SER A 187 -6.79 -3.60 11.10
C SER A 187 -7.43 -3.07 12.39
N ILE A 188 -8.60 -3.58 12.78
CA ILE A 188 -9.28 -3.21 14.04
C ILE A 188 -8.45 -3.63 15.26
N PHE A 189 -7.70 -4.72 15.14
CA PHE A 189 -6.85 -5.26 16.20
C PHE A 189 -5.51 -4.54 16.34
N ILE A 190 -5.21 -3.57 15.47
CA ILE A 190 -4.02 -2.72 15.57
C ILE A 190 -4.37 -1.51 16.44
N LYS A 191 -3.75 -1.42 17.61
CA LYS A 191 -3.85 -0.24 18.47
C LYS A 191 -2.91 0.84 17.92
N GLY A 192 -3.46 1.75 17.13
CA GLY A 192 -2.70 2.90 16.65
C GLY A 192 -2.42 3.86 17.78
N LEU A 193 -1.16 4.15 18.00
CA LEU A 193 -0.75 5.31 18.78
C LEU A 193 -0.98 6.56 17.92
N THR A 194 -1.74 7.51 18.44
CA THR A 194 -1.62 8.88 17.96
C THR A 194 -0.18 9.30 18.20
N LEU A 195 0.48 9.84 17.19
CA LEU A 195 1.78 10.46 17.41
C LEU A 195 1.62 11.53 18.48
N ASN A 196 1.99 11.18 19.71
CA ASN A 196 1.91 12.08 20.82
C ASN A 196 2.73 13.32 20.42
N GLN A 197 2.22 14.51 20.67
CA GLN A 197 2.78 15.82 20.27
C GLN A 197 4.25 16.02 20.67
N ASN A 198 4.83 15.12 21.46
CA ASN A 198 6.20 15.13 21.94
C ASN A 198 7.24 14.56 20.96
N ILE A 199 6.85 13.81 19.94
CA ILE A 199 7.76 13.48 18.84
C ILE A 199 7.45 14.47 17.71
N ARG A 200 7.87 15.72 17.92
CA ARG A 200 7.84 16.72 16.86
C ARG A 200 8.71 16.19 15.73
N LEU A 201 8.10 15.98 14.56
CA LEU A 201 8.85 15.83 13.30
C LEU A 201 9.96 16.90 13.17
N LEU A 202 9.75 18.07 13.78
CA LEU A 202 10.74 19.14 13.97
C LEU A 202 11.94 18.72 14.85
N GLU A 203 11.82 17.80 15.80
CA GLU A 203 12.99 17.32 16.55
C GLU A 203 13.79 16.31 15.72
N VAL A 204 13.12 15.45 14.97
CA VAL A 204 13.80 14.56 14.01
C VAL A 204 14.46 15.38 12.89
N LEU A 205 13.81 16.43 12.42
CA LEU A 205 14.40 17.37 11.45
C LEU A 205 15.45 18.29 12.06
N LYS A 206 15.32 18.69 13.34
CA LYS A 206 16.36 19.44 14.07
C LYS A 206 17.57 18.58 14.42
N LEU A 207 17.38 17.31 14.76
CA LEU A 207 18.49 16.36 14.88
C LEU A 207 19.22 16.18 13.55
N LYS A 208 18.53 16.17 12.42
CA LYS A 208 19.15 16.24 11.08
C LYS A 208 19.79 17.59 10.77
N GLY A 209 19.27 18.69 11.30
CA GLY A 209 19.83 20.02 11.15
C GLY A 209 21.09 20.28 12.00
N ASN A 210 21.32 19.51 13.06
CA ASN A 210 22.52 19.54 13.87
C ASN A 210 23.61 18.54 13.42
N ILE A 211 23.33 17.71 12.43
CA ILE A 211 24.36 16.94 11.74
C ILE A 211 25.10 17.92 10.81
N ASN A 212 26.20 18.43 11.32
CA ASN A 212 27.10 19.33 10.60
C ASN A 212 27.72 18.53 9.44
N PHE A 213 27.17 18.69 8.26
CA PHE A 213 27.50 17.95 7.02
C PHE A 213 29.00 18.11 6.63
N LYS A 214 29.77 18.88 7.38
CA LYS A 214 31.20 19.16 7.12
C LYS A 214 32.17 18.15 7.74
N SER A 215 31.75 17.30 8.68
CA SER A 215 32.73 16.47 9.42
C SER A 215 32.66 14.95 9.18
N ASP A 216 31.65 14.43 8.51
CA ASP A 216 31.52 12.96 8.39
C ASP A 216 31.50 12.49 6.94
N LYS A 217 32.67 12.47 6.30
CA LYS A 217 32.93 11.80 5.01
C LYS A 217 32.58 10.29 5.03
N LYS A 218 32.33 9.69 6.18
CA LYS A 218 31.93 8.27 6.31
C LYS A 218 30.46 8.05 6.08
N LEU A 219 29.58 9.02 6.40
CA LEU A 219 28.12 8.88 6.25
C LEU A 219 27.67 9.08 4.79
N THR A 220 28.35 9.92 4.02
CA THR A 220 28.05 10.09 2.59
C THR A 220 28.28 8.80 1.78
N LYS A 221 29.27 7.99 2.16
CA LYS A 221 29.55 6.72 1.47
C LYS A 221 28.51 5.63 1.75
N THR A 222 27.76 5.71 2.86
CA THR A 222 26.74 4.72 3.23
C THR A 222 25.37 5.05 2.60
N VAL A 223 25.14 6.32 2.28
CA VAL A 223 23.89 6.76 1.62
C VAL A 223 23.94 6.53 0.11
N GLU A 224 25.14 6.59 -0.50
CA GLU A 224 25.31 6.27 -1.93
C GLU A 224 25.15 4.79 -2.26
N ILE A 225 25.35 3.88 -1.30
CA ILE A 225 25.20 2.42 -1.49
C ILE A 225 23.74 1.95 -1.28
N GLY A 226 22.85 2.79 -0.79
CA GLY A 226 21.44 2.47 -0.49
C GLY A 226 20.44 2.92 -1.55
N ILE A 227 20.89 3.47 -2.69
CA ILE A 227 20.03 3.99 -3.77
C ILE A 227 20.33 3.24 -5.11
N ILE A 228 20.62 1.95 -5.04
CA ILE A 228 20.58 1.08 -6.23
C ILE A 228 19.59 -0.05 -5.97
#